data_7b00b2948785ace48c04471ee532b8ab
#
_entry.id   7b00b2948785ace48c04471ee532b8ab
#
_cell.length_a   1.000
_cell.length_b   1.000
_cell.length_c   1.000
_cell.angle_alpha   90.00
_cell.angle_beta   90.00
_cell.angle_gamma   90.00
#
_symmetry.space_group_name_H-M   'P 1'
#
loop_
_entity.id
_entity.type
_entity.pdbx_description
1 polymer ?
#
loop_
_entity_poly.entity_id
_entity_poly.type
_entity_poly.pdbx_seq_one_letter_code
_entity_poly.pdbx_strand_id
1 'polypeptide(L)'
;MNSKIKVDKFVIVAFLLCMVCTMAMQAKAYDNFKVSVYVRAYEVDKMKDIHWLDSTWNVISQQLEVDKIYLETHRDLLIVDDATLEQAKKFFHDRGIETAGGITYTINEANSFETFCYSNPEHREMVRKIAEHTAKHFDEFILDDFFFTSCKSDIEIKAKGTQSWTEYRLKLMTEAGRDLVLKPAKKVNPRVKVIIKYPNWYDHFQGLGFNLEEGPQLFDGVWTGTETRDPAGNQHLQNYLSYNIIRYFDNLRPGYNGGGWVDSGGLNLGMDRYAEQLHLTMLAKAPEIILFAYNQLLGVKLSPRFRTPWQGMGTSFNYDEMTAPIRQKNGTSIEPTTMARIADVVLKQTDKLVGKLGNPIGIKSYKPFHVAGDDFLQNYLGMIGLPMDIRPVFPKDQQVVLLTAQAAQAPELMTDIRKQLQSGRDVVITSGLLKAIPEKIAEIVELRCTDLKALVNDFGRYGQAGRDLLIPQVQYYTGSSQCGPSVDGRSIGVSYFVESSLCRRQSICIDHSR
;
A
#
# COMPACT_ATOMS: atom_id res chain seq x y z
N MET A 1 25.00 -39.39 62.91
CA MET A 1 24.31 -38.11 62.80
C MET A 1 24.14 -37.79 61.31
N ASN A 2 22.98 -38.14 60.75
CA ASN A 2 22.64 -37.86 59.36
C ASN A 2 21.72 -36.62 59.31
N SER A 3 22.25 -35.48 58.96
CA SER A 3 21.45 -34.30 58.66
C SER A 3 21.03 -34.32 57.19
N LYS A 4 19.80 -34.70 56.90
CA LYS A 4 19.16 -34.50 55.57
C LYS A 4 18.81 -33.03 55.44
N ILE A 5 19.51 -32.35 54.53
CA ILE A 5 19.14 -31.00 54.10
C ILE A 5 17.82 -31.13 53.36
N LYS A 6 16.72 -30.67 53.97
CA LYS A 6 15.45 -30.46 53.27
C LYS A 6 15.61 -29.21 52.43
N VAL A 7 15.86 -29.38 51.14
CA VAL A 7 15.73 -28.29 50.18
C VAL A 7 14.22 -27.99 50.06
N ASP A 8 13.86 -26.80 50.47
CA ASP A 8 12.46 -26.37 50.52
C ASP A 8 11.92 -26.29 49.06
N LYS A 9 10.83 -27.00 48.82
CA LYS A 9 10.17 -27.00 47.47
C LYS A 9 9.84 -25.60 46.97
N PHE A 10 9.69 -24.65 47.90
CA PHE A 10 9.47 -23.23 47.60
C PHE A 10 10.68 -22.57 46.95
N VAL A 11 11.91 -22.93 47.30
CA VAL A 11 13.14 -22.38 46.72
C VAL A 11 13.33 -22.90 45.28
N ILE A 12 12.97 -24.15 45.00
CA ILE A 12 13.05 -24.74 43.65
C ILE A 12 11.98 -24.12 42.73
N VAL A 13 10.78 -23.89 43.22
CA VAL A 13 9.69 -23.23 42.48
C VAL A 13 10.02 -21.76 42.23
N ALA A 14 10.60 -21.03 43.18
CA ALA A 14 11.03 -19.66 43.01
C ALA A 14 12.21 -19.56 42.00
N PHE A 15 13.15 -20.51 41.99
CA PHE A 15 14.24 -20.57 41.02
C PHE A 15 13.73 -20.92 39.59
N LEU A 16 12.76 -21.82 39.49
CA LEU A 16 12.09 -22.14 38.22
C LEU A 16 11.23 -20.97 37.70
N LEU A 17 10.52 -20.26 38.58
CA LEU A 17 9.82 -19.02 38.19
C LEU A 17 10.79 -17.90 37.78
N CYS A 18 11.93 -17.73 38.47
CA CYS A 18 12.97 -16.79 38.04
C CYS A 18 13.62 -17.20 36.70
N MET A 19 13.85 -18.50 36.43
CA MET A 19 14.35 -18.95 35.13
C MET A 19 13.33 -18.78 34.00
N VAL A 20 12.04 -18.88 34.27
CA VAL A 20 10.97 -18.62 33.29
C VAL A 20 10.80 -17.11 33.05
N CYS A 21 11.07 -16.27 34.06
CA CYS A 21 11.05 -14.80 33.90
C CYS A 21 12.31 -14.22 33.25
N THR A 22 13.37 -14.99 33.06
CA THR A 22 14.57 -14.58 32.32
C THR A 22 14.59 -15.06 30.87
N MET A 23 13.46 -15.52 30.31
CA MET A 23 13.25 -15.30 28.89
C MET A 23 13.24 -13.78 28.71
N ALA A 24 14.39 -13.24 28.32
CA ALA A 24 14.55 -11.84 28.01
C ALA A 24 13.38 -11.48 27.07
N MET A 25 12.43 -10.71 27.57
CA MET A 25 11.55 -9.95 26.69
C MET A 25 12.50 -9.07 25.88
N GLN A 26 12.83 -9.55 24.70
CA GLN A 26 13.59 -8.75 23.74
C GLN A 26 12.76 -7.48 23.60
N ALA A 27 13.30 -6.34 23.99
CA ALA A 27 12.60 -5.08 23.92
C ALA A 27 12.13 -4.95 22.48
N LYS A 28 10.82 -4.82 22.28
CA LYS A 28 10.24 -4.66 20.97
C LYS A 28 10.82 -3.41 20.33
N ALA A 29 11.33 -3.53 19.13
CA ALA A 29 12.03 -2.44 18.45
C ALA A 29 11.12 -1.23 18.19
N TYR A 30 9.86 -1.52 17.84
CA TYR A 30 8.81 -0.54 17.58
C TYR A 30 7.56 -0.92 18.36
N ASP A 31 6.91 0.08 18.97
CA ASP A 31 5.74 -0.16 19.84
C ASP A 31 4.44 -0.34 19.06
N ASN A 32 4.31 0.33 17.90
CA ASN A 32 3.04 0.47 17.19
C ASN A 32 2.93 -0.34 15.90
N PHE A 33 4.04 -0.87 15.38
CA PHE A 33 4.06 -1.67 14.15
C PHE A 33 5.29 -2.59 14.12
N LYS A 34 5.39 -3.44 13.10
CA LYS A 34 6.56 -4.25 12.82
C LYS A 34 7.32 -3.74 11.61
N VAL A 35 8.64 -3.91 11.62
CA VAL A 35 9.52 -3.64 10.49
C VAL A 35 10.06 -4.96 9.95
N SER A 36 9.82 -5.21 8.67
CA SER A 36 10.23 -6.42 7.98
C SER A 36 11.10 -6.12 6.77
N VAL A 37 11.94 -7.07 6.40
CA VAL A 37 12.77 -6.98 5.21
C VAL A 37 12.48 -8.16 4.30
N TYR A 38 12.30 -7.89 3.01
CA TYR A 38 12.13 -8.91 1.99
C TYR A 38 13.47 -9.28 1.34
N VAL A 39 13.74 -10.57 1.25
CA VAL A 39 14.96 -11.12 0.65
C VAL A 39 14.57 -11.88 -0.60
N ARG A 40 15.01 -11.42 -1.77
CA ARG A 40 14.69 -12.10 -3.04
C ARG A 40 15.37 -13.46 -3.11
N ALA A 41 14.82 -14.38 -3.89
CA ALA A 41 15.33 -15.74 -4.05
C ALA A 41 16.83 -15.79 -4.38
N TYR A 42 17.33 -14.82 -5.15
CA TYR A 42 18.74 -14.70 -5.48
C TYR A 42 19.66 -14.46 -4.29
N GLU A 43 19.21 -13.66 -3.32
CA GLU A 43 19.95 -13.41 -2.08
C GLU A 43 19.72 -14.55 -1.08
N VAL A 44 18.53 -15.16 -1.04
CA VAL A 44 18.27 -16.35 -0.21
C VAL A 44 19.15 -17.51 -0.65
N ASP A 45 19.31 -17.76 -1.94
CA ASP A 45 20.21 -18.82 -2.44
C ASP A 45 21.67 -18.62 -2.01
N LYS A 46 22.12 -17.37 -1.86
CA LYS A 46 23.47 -17.07 -1.32
C LYS A 46 23.61 -17.37 0.17
N MET A 47 22.52 -17.49 0.91
CA MET A 47 22.54 -17.77 2.35
C MET A 47 23.02 -19.18 2.69
N LYS A 48 23.21 -20.06 1.70
CA LYS A 48 23.95 -21.32 1.87
C LYS A 48 25.39 -21.09 2.33
N ASP A 49 26.00 -19.95 1.99
CA ASP A 49 27.25 -19.47 2.59
C ASP A 49 26.94 -18.71 3.89
N ILE A 50 27.16 -19.37 5.02
CA ILE A 50 26.88 -18.78 6.34
C ILE A 50 27.75 -17.55 6.63
N HIS A 51 28.97 -17.46 6.07
CA HIS A 51 29.84 -16.31 6.23
C HIS A 51 29.32 -15.11 5.47
N TRP A 52 28.79 -15.33 4.26
CA TRP A 52 28.11 -14.29 3.49
C TRP A 52 26.88 -13.79 4.25
N LEU A 53 26.04 -14.70 4.76
CA LEU A 53 24.84 -14.36 5.51
C LEU A 53 25.19 -13.54 6.77
N ASP A 54 26.14 -14.01 7.58
CA ASP A 54 26.53 -13.33 8.81
C ASP A 54 27.11 -11.93 8.53
N SER A 55 28.00 -11.82 7.52
CA SER A 55 28.63 -10.55 7.16
C SER A 55 27.61 -9.52 6.66
N THR A 56 26.69 -9.93 5.78
CA THR A 56 25.68 -9.02 5.22
C THR A 56 24.61 -8.66 6.23
N TRP A 57 24.17 -9.61 7.05
CA TRP A 57 23.25 -9.32 8.14
C TRP A 57 23.84 -8.35 9.16
N ASN A 58 25.12 -8.50 9.48
CA ASN A 58 25.80 -7.58 10.39
C ASN A 58 25.78 -6.13 9.89
N VAL A 59 25.87 -5.90 8.58
CA VAL A 59 25.73 -4.55 7.99
C VAL A 59 24.34 -3.98 8.27
N ILE A 60 23.29 -4.76 8.09
CA ILE A 60 21.90 -4.29 8.28
C ILE A 60 21.58 -4.12 9.77
N SER A 61 21.84 -5.13 10.58
CA SER A 61 21.43 -5.16 11.99
C SER A 61 22.12 -4.10 12.87
N GLN A 62 23.26 -3.58 12.44
CA GLN A 62 23.93 -2.47 13.11
C GLN A 62 23.23 -1.11 12.85
N GLN A 63 22.34 -1.01 11.88
CA GLN A 63 21.75 0.24 11.41
C GLN A 63 20.23 0.28 11.48
N LEU A 64 19.58 -0.88 11.42
CA LEU A 64 18.15 -1.04 11.37
C LEU A 64 17.71 -2.17 12.27
N GLU A 65 16.75 -1.92 13.13
CA GLU A 65 16.09 -2.95 13.89
C GLU A 65 14.99 -3.60 13.04
N VAL A 66 14.99 -4.94 12.97
CA VAL A 66 14.11 -5.73 12.11
C VAL A 66 13.40 -6.78 12.94
N ASP A 67 12.08 -6.81 12.86
CA ASP A 67 11.23 -7.77 13.58
C ASP A 67 11.09 -9.09 12.80
N LYS A 68 11.07 -9.03 11.46
CA LYS A 68 10.75 -10.17 10.60
C LYS A 68 11.50 -10.15 9.27
N ILE A 69 11.84 -11.33 8.77
CA ILE A 69 12.44 -11.52 7.44
C ILE A 69 11.52 -12.37 6.59
N TYR A 70 11.21 -11.88 5.39
CA TYR A 70 10.56 -12.67 4.34
C TYR A 70 11.63 -13.29 3.45
N LEU A 71 11.71 -14.61 3.43
CA LEU A 71 12.64 -15.40 2.61
C LEU A 71 11.90 -15.87 1.36
N GLU A 72 12.25 -15.31 0.21
CA GLU A 72 11.64 -15.69 -1.04
C GLU A 72 12.13 -17.05 -1.50
N THR A 73 11.21 -17.94 -1.81
CA THR A 73 11.51 -19.33 -2.18
C THR A 73 11.59 -19.55 -3.67
N HIS A 74 10.99 -18.64 -4.46
CA HIS A 74 10.92 -18.73 -5.91
C HIS A 74 10.92 -17.35 -6.58
N ARG A 75 11.77 -17.19 -7.59
CA ARG A 75 11.79 -16.08 -8.57
C ARG A 75 12.53 -16.53 -9.84
N ASP A 76 11.99 -16.24 -11.01
CA ASP A 76 12.63 -16.53 -12.32
C ASP A 76 13.07 -17.98 -12.49
N LEU A 77 12.17 -18.91 -12.13
CA LEU A 77 12.41 -20.36 -12.12
C LEU A 77 13.51 -20.84 -11.13
N LEU A 78 14.16 -19.94 -10.39
CA LEU A 78 14.99 -20.32 -9.27
C LEU A 78 14.10 -20.76 -8.10
N ILE A 79 14.24 -21.99 -7.65
CA ILE A 79 13.64 -22.51 -6.42
C ILE A 79 14.78 -22.71 -5.42
N VAL A 80 14.72 -22.03 -4.29
CA VAL A 80 15.71 -22.16 -3.22
C VAL A 80 15.55 -23.52 -2.56
N ASP A 81 16.66 -24.24 -2.36
CA ASP A 81 16.63 -25.58 -1.78
C ASP A 81 16.28 -25.60 -0.28
N ASP A 82 15.79 -26.78 0.17
CA ASP A 82 15.34 -27.00 1.54
C ASP A 82 16.43 -26.69 2.58
N ALA A 83 17.67 -27.10 2.32
CA ALA A 83 18.76 -26.94 3.28
C ALA A 83 19.13 -25.46 3.48
N THR A 84 19.17 -24.69 2.40
CA THR A 84 19.42 -23.26 2.42
C THR A 84 18.31 -22.53 3.19
N LEU A 85 17.04 -22.87 2.95
CA LEU A 85 15.92 -22.28 3.67
C LEU A 85 15.97 -22.56 5.17
N GLU A 86 16.23 -23.82 5.57
CA GLU A 86 16.32 -24.17 6.99
C GLU A 86 17.52 -23.52 7.69
N GLN A 87 18.67 -23.39 6.99
CA GLN A 87 19.83 -22.67 7.51
C GLN A 87 19.52 -21.19 7.74
N ALA A 88 18.88 -20.52 6.75
CA ALA A 88 18.51 -19.12 6.87
C ALA A 88 17.48 -18.89 8.00
N LYS A 89 16.45 -19.72 8.07
CA LYS A 89 15.45 -19.68 9.15
C LYS A 89 16.10 -19.80 10.52
N LYS A 90 16.95 -20.83 10.69
CA LYS A 90 17.66 -21.02 11.95
C LYS A 90 18.53 -19.82 12.31
N PHE A 91 19.27 -19.26 11.35
CA PHE A 91 20.11 -18.08 11.55
C PHE A 91 19.34 -16.90 12.12
N PHE A 92 18.16 -16.61 11.56
CA PHE A 92 17.31 -15.49 12.00
C PHE A 92 16.60 -15.80 13.32
N HIS A 93 16.07 -17.01 13.50
CA HIS A 93 15.43 -17.42 14.76
C HIS A 93 16.39 -17.38 15.95
N ASP A 94 17.65 -17.81 15.76
CA ASP A 94 18.68 -17.74 16.82
C ASP A 94 18.97 -16.28 17.26
N ARG A 95 18.55 -15.31 16.43
CA ARG A 95 18.65 -13.85 16.71
C ARG A 95 17.32 -13.22 17.13
N GLY A 96 16.29 -14.03 17.35
CA GLY A 96 14.98 -13.57 17.79
C GLY A 96 14.14 -12.91 16.70
N ILE A 97 14.49 -13.13 15.42
CA ILE A 97 13.81 -12.54 14.26
C ILE A 97 12.82 -13.56 13.71
N GLU A 98 11.58 -13.11 13.50
CA GLU A 98 10.54 -13.92 12.86
C GLU A 98 10.92 -14.18 11.38
N THR A 99 10.48 -15.32 10.84
CA THR A 99 10.65 -15.63 9.42
C THR A 99 9.33 -15.99 8.76
N ALA A 100 9.15 -15.53 7.53
CA ALA A 100 8.04 -15.90 6.66
C ALA A 100 8.56 -16.19 5.24
N GLY A 101 7.76 -16.86 4.43
CA GLY A 101 8.10 -17.14 3.05
C GLY A 101 7.67 -16.02 2.09
N GLY A 102 8.26 -16.00 0.90
CA GLY A 102 7.83 -15.17 -0.21
C GLY A 102 7.81 -15.95 -1.52
N ILE A 103 6.93 -15.57 -2.43
CA ILE A 103 6.87 -16.15 -3.78
C ILE A 103 6.69 -15.01 -4.79
N THR A 104 7.55 -14.99 -5.81
CA THR A 104 7.36 -14.19 -7.00
C THR A 104 7.16 -15.13 -8.18
N TYR A 105 5.97 -15.11 -8.77
CA TYR A 105 5.60 -16.00 -9.88
C TYR A 105 6.05 -15.47 -11.24
N THR A 106 7.35 -15.15 -11.37
CA THR A 106 7.98 -14.81 -12.65
C THR A 106 8.67 -16.02 -13.27
N ILE A 107 8.69 -16.08 -14.61
CA ILE A 107 9.53 -16.98 -15.40
C ILE A 107 10.82 -16.28 -15.78
N ASN A 108 10.71 -15.00 -16.17
CA ASN A 108 11.83 -14.18 -16.54
C ASN A 108 11.52 -12.69 -16.33
N GLU A 109 12.01 -12.12 -15.25
CA GLU A 109 11.81 -10.72 -14.90
C GLU A 109 12.43 -9.76 -15.93
N ALA A 110 13.56 -10.14 -16.52
CA ALA A 110 14.23 -9.35 -17.54
C ALA A 110 13.46 -9.32 -18.87
N ASN A 111 12.57 -10.28 -19.12
CA ASN A 111 11.70 -10.31 -20.30
C ASN A 111 10.34 -9.63 -20.02
N SER A 112 10.36 -8.34 -19.70
CA SER A 112 9.13 -7.56 -19.40
C SER A 112 8.26 -8.20 -18.34
N PHE A 113 8.88 -8.76 -17.30
CA PHE A 113 8.22 -9.45 -16.19
C PHE A 113 7.34 -10.61 -16.66
N GLU A 114 7.88 -11.49 -17.48
CA GLU A 114 7.18 -12.68 -17.94
C GLU A 114 6.72 -13.54 -16.76
N THR A 115 5.41 -13.74 -16.66
CA THR A 115 4.77 -14.54 -15.61
C THR A 115 4.27 -15.88 -16.16
N PHE A 116 3.83 -16.77 -15.27
CA PHE A 116 3.22 -18.03 -15.65
C PHE A 116 1.93 -17.83 -16.45
N CYS A 117 1.68 -18.72 -17.41
CA CYS A 117 0.40 -18.84 -18.11
C CYS A 117 -0.51 -19.76 -17.30
N TYR A 118 -1.50 -19.21 -16.63
CA TYR A 118 -2.36 -19.97 -15.73
C TYR A 118 -3.39 -20.87 -16.45
N SER A 119 -3.44 -20.84 -17.78
CA SER A 119 -4.19 -21.77 -18.60
C SER A 119 -3.34 -22.93 -19.18
N ASN A 120 -2.00 -22.84 -19.06
CA ASN A 120 -1.09 -23.89 -19.47
C ASN A 120 -0.97 -24.96 -18.37
N PRO A 121 -1.23 -26.25 -18.65
CA PRO A 121 -1.18 -27.31 -17.63
C PRO A 121 0.19 -27.45 -16.93
N GLU A 122 1.30 -27.30 -17.66
CA GLU A 122 2.65 -27.39 -17.09
C GLU A 122 2.96 -26.23 -16.15
N HIS A 123 2.58 -25.01 -16.55
CA HIS A 123 2.73 -23.84 -15.69
C HIS A 123 1.84 -23.93 -14.45
N ARG A 124 0.61 -24.43 -14.58
CA ARG A 124 -0.29 -24.66 -13.42
C ARG A 124 0.32 -25.63 -12.40
N GLU A 125 0.91 -26.72 -12.90
CA GLU A 125 1.58 -27.69 -12.03
C GLU A 125 2.81 -27.07 -11.34
N MET A 126 3.56 -26.23 -12.03
CA MET A 126 4.71 -25.53 -11.46
C MET A 126 4.29 -24.54 -10.36
N VAL A 127 3.28 -23.72 -10.62
CA VAL A 127 2.69 -22.80 -9.62
C VAL A 127 2.27 -23.56 -8.36
N ARG A 128 1.60 -24.72 -8.52
CA ARG A 128 1.18 -25.57 -7.42
C ARG A 128 2.38 -26.08 -6.60
N LYS A 129 3.41 -26.61 -7.27
CA LYS A 129 4.63 -27.12 -6.60
C LYS A 129 5.38 -26.03 -5.83
N ILE A 130 5.47 -24.82 -6.37
CA ILE A 130 6.08 -23.68 -5.69
C ILE A 130 5.32 -23.35 -4.40
N ALA A 131 3.98 -23.29 -4.46
CA ALA A 131 3.16 -23.05 -3.28
C ALA A 131 3.32 -24.15 -2.21
N GLU A 132 3.34 -25.42 -2.63
CA GLU A 132 3.56 -26.57 -1.72
C GLU A 132 4.95 -26.53 -1.08
N HIS A 133 5.99 -26.22 -1.87
CA HIS A 133 7.36 -26.06 -1.38
C HIS A 133 7.44 -24.96 -0.31
N THR A 134 6.87 -23.78 -0.58
CA THR A 134 6.89 -22.67 0.37
C THR A 134 6.13 -23.01 1.66
N ALA A 135 4.94 -23.60 1.54
CA ALA A 135 4.12 -23.99 2.68
C ALA A 135 4.74 -25.07 3.56
N LYS A 136 5.65 -25.89 3.01
CA LYS A 136 6.43 -26.88 3.77
C LYS A 136 7.37 -26.22 4.78
N HIS A 137 7.90 -25.05 4.45
CA HIS A 137 8.92 -24.37 5.24
C HIS A 137 8.38 -23.25 6.13
N PHE A 138 7.23 -22.67 5.82
CA PHE A 138 6.72 -21.48 6.49
C PHE A 138 5.27 -21.61 6.92
N ASP A 139 4.93 -21.07 8.09
CA ASP A 139 3.55 -20.92 8.58
C ASP A 139 2.86 -19.64 8.03
N GLU A 140 3.61 -18.78 7.35
CA GLU A 140 3.12 -17.61 6.64
C GLU A 140 3.96 -17.36 5.40
N PHE A 141 3.32 -17.03 4.28
CA PHE A 141 4.05 -16.51 3.12
C PHE A 141 3.23 -15.49 2.33
N ILE A 142 3.94 -14.62 1.63
CA ILE A 142 3.37 -13.56 0.79
C ILE A 142 3.60 -13.86 -0.69
N LEU A 143 2.56 -13.68 -1.49
CA LEU A 143 2.67 -13.59 -2.94
C LEU A 143 3.01 -12.16 -3.30
N ASP A 144 4.16 -11.94 -3.93
CA ASP A 144 4.52 -10.66 -4.51
C ASP A 144 3.55 -10.27 -5.64
N ASP A 145 3.50 -9.02 -6.03
CA ASP A 145 2.53 -8.47 -6.99
C ASP A 145 2.65 -9.04 -8.42
N PHE A 146 3.52 -10.02 -8.64
CA PHE A 146 3.61 -10.80 -9.86
C PHE A 146 2.65 -12.00 -9.93
N PHE A 147 1.71 -12.13 -9.01
CA PHE A 147 0.60 -13.08 -9.13
C PHE A 147 -0.50 -12.50 -10.03
N PHE A 148 -0.17 -12.35 -11.30
CA PHE A 148 -1.04 -11.83 -12.35
C PHE A 148 -0.77 -12.54 -13.68
N THR A 149 -1.55 -12.25 -14.72
CA THR A 149 -1.28 -12.75 -16.07
C THR A 149 -1.45 -11.68 -17.14
N SER A 150 -0.46 -11.58 -18.02
CA SER A 150 -0.55 -10.85 -19.30
C SER A 150 -0.51 -11.79 -20.51
N CYS A 151 -0.54 -13.11 -20.26
CA CYS A 151 -0.45 -14.14 -21.30
C CYS A 151 -1.55 -13.95 -22.37
N LYS A 152 -1.17 -14.12 -23.63
CA LYS A 152 -2.04 -14.07 -24.82
C LYS A 152 -1.72 -15.23 -25.76
N SER A 153 -1.31 -16.37 -25.22
CA SER A 153 -1.09 -17.61 -25.98
C SER A 153 -2.39 -18.12 -26.60
N ASP A 154 -2.27 -19.00 -27.60
CA ASP A 154 -3.43 -19.61 -28.26
C ASP A 154 -4.34 -20.36 -27.27
N ILE A 155 -3.76 -20.93 -26.22
CA ILE A 155 -4.51 -21.59 -25.13
C ILE A 155 -5.40 -20.57 -24.42
N GLU A 156 -4.87 -19.41 -24.06
CA GLU A 156 -5.61 -18.33 -23.40
C GLU A 156 -6.66 -17.70 -24.30
N ILE A 157 -6.30 -17.43 -25.57
CA ILE A 157 -7.26 -16.90 -26.55
C ILE A 157 -8.44 -17.83 -26.71
N LYS A 158 -8.18 -19.15 -26.84
CA LYS A 158 -9.22 -20.15 -26.95
C LYS A 158 -10.06 -20.28 -25.67
N ALA A 159 -9.42 -20.28 -24.51
CA ALA A 159 -10.09 -20.38 -23.22
C ALA A 159 -10.96 -19.15 -22.91
N LYS A 160 -10.48 -17.96 -23.27
CA LYS A 160 -11.22 -16.69 -23.14
C LYS A 160 -12.52 -16.70 -23.95
N GLY A 161 -12.49 -17.26 -25.15
CA GLY A 161 -13.64 -17.24 -26.07
C GLY A 161 -14.13 -15.81 -26.34
N THR A 162 -15.43 -15.58 -26.16
CA THR A 162 -16.08 -14.28 -26.40
C THR A 162 -15.99 -13.29 -25.22
N GLN A 163 -15.50 -13.70 -24.05
CA GLN A 163 -15.34 -12.83 -22.89
C GLN A 163 -14.33 -11.70 -23.18
N SER A 164 -14.46 -10.57 -22.48
CA SER A 164 -13.38 -9.59 -22.44
C SER A 164 -12.15 -10.16 -21.71
N TRP A 165 -10.97 -9.60 -21.95
CA TRP A 165 -9.77 -9.99 -21.21
C TRP A 165 -9.91 -9.78 -19.71
N THR A 166 -10.59 -8.70 -19.31
CA THR A 166 -10.85 -8.40 -17.90
C THR A 166 -11.69 -9.49 -17.25
N GLU A 167 -12.87 -9.78 -17.78
CA GLU A 167 -13.76 -10.81 -17.23
C GLU A 167 -13.06 -12.17 -17.13
N TYR A 168 -12.39 -12.58 -18.21
CA TYR A 168 -11.66 -13.83 -18.25
C TYR A 168 -10.54 -13.89 -17.19
N ARG A 169 -9.70 -12.86 -17.11
CA ARG A 169 -8.56 -12.87 -16.22
C ARG A 169 -8.93 -12.71 -14.75
N LEU A 170 -9.94 -11.92 -14.41
CA LEU A 170 -10.44 -11.83 -13.03
C LEU A 170 -10.88 -13.22 -12.54
N LYS A 171 -11.63 -13.96 -13.35
CA LYS A 171 -12.06 -15.33 -13.04
C LYS A 171 -10.87 -16.28 -12.96
N LEU A 172 -10.00 -16.30 -13.98
CA LEU A 172 -8.84 -17.17 -14.06
C LEU A 172 -7.93 -17.04 -12.83
N MET A 173 -7.60 -15.81 -12.46
CA MET A 173 -6.68 -15.56 -11.34
C MET A 173 -7.32 -15.84 -9.98
N THR A 174 -8.63 -15.62 -9.82
CA THR A 174 -9.36 -16.05 -8.63
C THR A 174 -9.35 -17.57 -8.47
N GLU A 175 -9.61 -18.30 -9.56
CA GLU A 175 -9.53 -19.78 -9.59
C GLU A 175 -8.10 -20.26 -9.32
N ALA A 176 -7.09 -19.64 -9.95
CA ALA A 176 -5.68 -19.97 -9.74
C ALA A 176 -5.26 -19.76 -8.27
N GLY A 177 -5.65 -18.66 -7.67
CA GLY A 177 -5.38 -18.39 -6.25
C GLY A 177 -5.95 -19.47 -5.34
N ARG A 178 -7.20 -19.85 -5.58
CA ARG A 178 -7.87 -20.90 -4.80
C ARG A 178 -7.28 -22.28 -5.03
N ASP A 179 -7.12 -22.69 -6.29
CA ASP A 179 -6.90 -24.08 -6.66
C ASP A 179 -5.41 -24.45 -6.84
N LEU A 180 -4.55 -23.45 -7.18
CA LEU A 180 -3.13 -23.69 -7.39
C LEU A 180 -2.25 -23.18 -6.24
N VAL A 181 -2.77 -22.28 -5.40
CA VAL A 181 -1.99 -21.71 -4.29
C VAL A 181 -2.59 -22.14 -2.94
N LEU A 182 -3.79 -21.69 -2.61
CA LEU A 182 -4.37 -21.87 -1.27
C LEU A 182 -4.64 -23.33 -0.92
N LYS A 183 -5.33 -24.08 -1.78
CA LYS A 183 -5.63 -25.49 -1.52
C LYS A 183 -4.37 -26.36 -1.39
N PRO A 184 -3.39 -26.28 -2.32
CA PRO A 184 -2.15 -27.03 -2.19
C PRO A 184 -1.33 -26.64 -0.96
N ALA A 185 -1.17 -25.35 -0.71
CA ALA A 185 -0.44 -24.86 0.46
C ALA A 185 -1.04 -25.37 1.77
N LYS A 186 -2.38 -25.23 1.93
CA LYS A 186 -3.08 -25.69 3.15
C LYS A 186 -3.17 -27.22 3.25
N LYS A 187 -3.01 -27.95 2.17
CA LYS A 187 -2.87 -29.41 2.20
C LYS A 187 -1.54 -29.83 2.79
N VAL A 188 -0.46 -29.09 2.50
CA VAL A 188 0.89 -29.34 3.04
C VAL A 188 0.97 -28.84 4.48
N ASN A 189 0.52 -27.62 4.74
CA ASN A 189 0.51 -27.01 6.05
C ASN A 189 -0.87 -26.40 6.35
N PRO A 190 -1.72 -27.09 7.11
CA PRO A 190 -3.09 -26.59 7.39
C PRO A 190 -3.14 -25.26 8.16
N ARG A 191 -2.05 -24.86 8.81
CA ARG A 191 -1.97 -23.60 9.57
C ARG A 191 -1.45 -22.44 8.75
N VAL A 192 -0.92 -22.69 7.54
CA VAL A 192 -0.27 -21.66 6.74
C VAL A 192 -1.23 -20.52 6.43
N LYS A 193 -0.72 -19.31 6.62
CA LYS A 193 -1.37 -18.07 6.17
C LYS A 193 -0.77 -17.67 4.83
N VAL A 194 -1.62 -17.49 3.85
CA VAL A 194 -1.23 -17.03 2.51
C VAL A 194 -1.73 -15.61 2.31
N ILE A 195 -0.79 -14.71 2.08
CA ILE A 195 -1.04 -13.29 1.93
C ILE A 195 -0.87 -12.92 0.45
N ILE A 196 -1.76 -12.09 -0.08
CA ILE A 196 -1.62 -11.53 -1.43
C ILE A 196 -1.20 -10.06 -1.35
N LYS A 197 -0.15 -9.69 -2.08
CA LYS A 197 0.23 -8.30 -2.28
C LYS A 197 -0.41 -7.76 -3.56
N TYR A 198 -1.04 -6.60 -3.47
CA TYR A 198 -1.53 -5.84 -4.62
C TYR A 198 -0.57 -4.70 -4.92
N PRO A 199 -0.27 -4.45 -6.22
CA PRO A 199 0.56 -3.33 -6.62
C PRO A 199 -0.17 -1.99 -6.48
N ASN A 200 0.58 -0.91 -6.55
CA ASN A 200 0.04 0.45 -6.58
C ASN A 200 -0.42 0.90 -7.98
N TRP A 201 -0.44 0.01 -8.96
CA TRP A 201 -0.84 0.33 -10.35
C TRP A 201 -2.34 0.14 -10.56
N TYR A 202 -3.11 1.09 -10.16
CA TYR A 202 -4.58 1.01 -10.22
C TYR A 202 -5.14 0.65 -11.60
N ASP A 203 -4.52 1.17 -12.66
CA ASP A 203 -5.03 1.00 -14.03
C ASP A 203 -4.97 -0.42 -14.56
N HIS A 204 -4.13 -1.26 -13.95
CA HIS A 204 -3.85 -2.61 -14.43
C HIS A 204 -4.51 -3.73 -13.61
N PHE A 205 -5.13 -3.43 -12.48
CA PHE A 205 -5.62 -4.44 -11.56
C PHE A 205 -6.55 -5.44 -12.22
N GLN A 206 -7.62 -4.97 -12.81
CA GLN A 206 -8.59 -5.84 -13.49
C GLN A 206 -8.03 -6.43 -14.79
N GLY A 207 -7.31 -5.65 -15.58
CA GLY A 207 -6.73 -6.07 -16.86
C GLY A 207 -5.65 -7.15 -16.73
N LEU A 208 -5.07 -7.29 -15.54
CA LEU A 208 -4.07 -8.30 -15.19
C LEU A 208 -4.65 -9.46 -14.35
N GLY A 209 -5.92 -9.37 -13.94
CA GLY A 209 -6.58 -10.40 -13.15
C GLY A 209 -6.54 -10.19 -11.64
N PHE A 210 -6.12 -9.01 -11.17
CA PHE A 210 -6.27 -8.64 -9.76
C PHE A 210 -7.72 -8.38 -9.42
N ASN A 211 -8.38 -9.37 -8.85
CA ASN A 211 -9.78 -9.27 -8.43
C ASN A 211 -9.87 -8.64 -7.04
N LEU A 212 -10.13 -7.33 -6.99
CA LEU A 212 -10.22 -6.58 -5.74
C LEU A 212 -11.50 -6.88 -4.94
N GLU A 213 -12.52 -7.45 -5.56
CA GLU A 213 -13.76 -7.83 -4.90
C GLU A 213 -13.64 -9.19 -4.21
N GLU A 214 -13.17 -10.22 -4.93
CA GLU A 214 -13.08 -11.58 -4.42
C GLU A 214 -11.73 -11.90 -3.79
N GLY A 215 -10.62 -11.42 -4.39
CA GLY A 215 -9.26 -11.74 -3.96
C GLY A 215 -9.00 -11.41 -2.48
N PRO A 216 -9.29 -10.22 -1.97
CA PRO A 216 -9.12 -9.89 -0.56
C PRO A 216 -9.91 -10.78 0.40
N GLN A 217 -11.02 -11.38 -0.07
CA GLN A 217 -11.82 -12.32 0.72
C GLN A 217 -11.28 -13.75 0.66
N LEU A 218 -10.56 -14.09 -0.41
CA LEU A 218 -10.05 -15.42 -0.66
C LEU A 218 -8.80 -15.74 0.16
N PHE A 219 -7.83 -14.80 0.24
CA PHE A 219 -6.56 -14.97 0.93
C PHE A 219 -6.68 -14.69 2.43
N ASP A 220 -5.72 -15.17 3.22
CA ASP A 220 -5.71 -15.00 4.69
C ASP A 220 -5.30 -13.57 5.10
N GLY A 221 -4.69 -12.81 4.21
CA GLY A 221 -4.30 -11.41 4.41
C GLY A 221 -4.04 -10.70 3.10
N VAL A 222 -4.00 -9.37 3.17
CA VAL A 222 -3.72 -8.48 2.05
C VAL A 222 -2.54 -7.60 2.39
N TRP A 223 -1.69 -7.33 1.41
CA TRP A 223 -0.62 -6.33 1.49
C TRP A 223 -0.70 -5.39 0.30
N THR A 224 -0.09 -4.23 0.45
CA THR A 224 -0.19 -3.16 -0.54
C THR A 224 1.17 -2.61 -0.90
N GLY A 225 1.45 -2.50 -2.19
CA GLY A 225 2.55 -1.69 -2.67
C GLY A 225 2.29 -0.21 -2.35
N THR A 226 3.23 0.43 -1.68
CA THR A 226 3.11 1.85 -1.30
C THR A 226 4.26 2.70 -1.86
N GLU A 227 4.96 2.17 -2.83
CA GLU A 227 6.08 2.82 -3.50
C GLU A 227 5.60 4.04 -4.28
N THR A 228 6.17 5.21 -4.00
CA THR A 228 5.92 6.44 -4.77
C THR A 228 7.10 6.81 -5.68
N ARG A 229 8.20 6.12 -5.53
CA ARG A 229 9.39 6.10 -6.40
C ARG A 229 10.07 7.46 -6.57
N ASP A 230 11.09 7.51 -7.42
CA ASP A 230 11.86 8.70 -7.74
C ASP A 230 10.99 9.73 -8.48
N PRO A 231 10.86 10.98 -7.99
CA PRO A 231 10.09 12.03 -8.65
C PRO A 231 10.57 12.38 -10.06
N ALA A 232 11.83 12.12 -10.38
CA ALA A 232 12.40 12.35 -11.70
C ALA A 232 12.19 11.17 -12.65
N GLY A 233 11.73 10.02 -12.15
CA GLY A 233 11.48 8.83 -12.92
C GLY A 233 10.13 8.84 -13.63
N ASN A 234 10.00 8.00 -14.64
CA ASN A 234 8.74 7.82 -15.39
C ASN A 234 7.69 6.97 -14.65
N GLN A 235 8.07 6.38 -13.51
CA GLN A 235 7.19 5.58 -12.66
C GLN A 235 6.86 6.26 -11.32
N HIS A 236 7.13 7.57 -11.20
CA HIS A 236 6.80 8.29 -9.99
C HIS A 236 5.28 8.42 -9.81
N LEU A 237 4.85 8.44 -8.56
CA LEU A 237 3.47 8.66 -8.16
C LEU A 237 3.40 9.80 -7.15
N GLN A 238 2.20 10.34 -6.94
CA GLN A 238 1.99 11.40 -5.96
C GLN A 238 2.31 10.88 -4.55
N ASN A 239 2.94 11.72 -3.75
CA ASN A 239 3.45 11.35 -2.42
C ASN A 239 2.36 10.75 -1.53
N TYR A 240 1.19 11.37 -1.48
CA TYR A 240 0.08 10.94 -0.61
C TYR A 240 -0.55 9.59 -1.02
N LEU A 241 -0.16 9.04 -2.17
CA LEU A 241 -0.63 7.72 -2.61
C LEU A 241 -0.28 6.64 -1.59
N SER A 242 0.91 6.70 -0.97
CA SER A 242 1.33 5.74 0.06
C SER A 242 0.32 5.63 1.21
N TYR A 243 -0.25 6.76 1.64
CA TYR A 243 -1.32 6.80 2.63
C TYR A 243 -2.64 6.28 2.07
N ASN A 244 -3.08 6.82 0.94
CA ASN A 244 -4.39 6.54 0.37
C ASN A 244 -4.58 5.08 -0.02
N ILE A 245 -3.54 4.43 -0.54
CA ILE A 245 -3.63 3.03 -0.95
C ILE A 245 -3.79 2.11 0.27
N ILE A 246 -3.07 2.34 1.35
CA ILE A 246 -3.28 1.60 2.61
C ILE A 246 -4.72 1.77 3.07
N ARG A 247 -5.25 3.00 3.07
CA ARG A 247 -6.64 3.27 3.48
C ARG A 247 -7.65 2.57 2.58
N TYR A 248 -7.43 2.55 1.27
CA TYR A 248 -8.32 1.86 0.33
C TYR A 248 -8.34 0.35 0.57
N PHE A 249 -7.17 -0.29 0.68
CA PHE A 249 -7.07 -1.73 0.90
C PHE A 249 -7.52 -2.15 2.30
N ASP A 250 -7.34 -1.31 3.31
CA ASP A 250 -7.94 -1.53 4.62
C ASP A 250 -9.49 -1.51 4.55
N ASN A 251 -10.05 -0.65 3.70
CA ASN A 251 -11.50 -0.59 3.47
C ASN A 251 -12.04 -1.69 2.55
N LEU A 252 -11.21 -2.37 1.76
CA LEU A 252 -11.60 -3.56 1.00
C LEU A 252 -11.96 -4.73 1.92
N ARG A 253 -11.14 -4.94 2.95
CA ARG A 253 -11.37 -5.96 3.97
C ARG A 253 -10.82 -5.46 5.32
N PRO A 254 -11.65 -4.79 6.12
CA PRO A 254 -11.21 -4.19 7.37
C PRO A 254 -10.52 -5.18 8.32
N GLY A 255 -9.34 -4.81 8.80
CA GLY A 255 -8.53 -5.63 9.72
C GLY A 255 -7.72 -6.75 9.07
N TYR A 256 -7.71 -6.86 7.73
CA TYR A 256 -6.94 -7.88 7.01
C TYR A 256 -5.81 -7.30 6.16
N ASN A 257 -5.69 -5.98 6.05
CA ASN A 257 -4.52 -5.37 5.44
C ASN A 257 -3.35 -5.43 6.42
N GLY A 258 -2.41 -6.34 6.15
CA GLY A 258 -1.26 -6.61 7.02
C GLY A 258 -0.19 -5.52 6.95
N GLY A 259 -0.14 -4.73 5.88
CA GLY A 259 0.85 -3.68 5.82
C GLY A 259 1.15 -3.09 4.44
N GLY A 260 2.18 -2.26 4.43
CA GLY A 260 2.72 -1.61 3.25
C GLY A 260 4.06 -2.17 2.81
N TRP A 261 4.34 -2.06 1.53
CA TRP A 261 5.57 -2.50 0.92
C TRP A 261 6.26 -1.32 0.25
N VAL A 262 7.50 -1.05 0.63
CA VAL A 262 8.27 0.09 0.13
C VAL A 262 9.58 -0.39 -0.49
N ASP A 263 9.86 0.05 -1.71
CA ASP A 263 11.15 -0.16 -2.36
C ASP A 263 12.21 0.69 -1.67
N SER A 264 13.22 0.02 -1.10
CA SER A 264 14.34 0.66 -0.40
C SER A 264 15.49 1.07 -1.33
N GLY A 265 15.30 0.93 -2.62
CA GLY A 265 16.30 1.25 -3.63
C GLY A 265 15.64 1.83 -4.86
N GLY A 266 16.45 2.22 -5.77
CA GLY A 266 16.05 2.80 -7.02
C GLY A 266 17.10 3.82 -7.46
N LEU A 267 17.28 3.96 -8.76
CA LEU A 267 18.18 4.94 -9.33
C LEU A 267 17.67 6.34 -8.97
N ASN A 268 18.48 7.07 -8.19
CA ASN A 268 18.23 8.46 -7.81
C ASN A 268 17.06 8.72 -6.84
N LEU A 269 16.63 7.73 -6.07
CA LEU A 269 15.67 7.95 -5.00
C LEU A 269 16.27 8.91 -3.96
N GLY A 270 15.68 10.09 -3.78
CA GLY A 270 16.12 11.07 -2.80
C GLY A 270 15.83 10.59 -1.37
N MET A 271 16.65 11.03 -0.41
CA MET A 271 16.47 10.67 1.01
C MET A 271 15.13 11.08 1.56
N ASP A 272 14.70 12.29 1.23
CA ASP A 272 13.40 12.83 1.63
C ASP A 272 12.24 12.05 1.02
N ARG A 273 12.35 11.68 -0.26
CA ARG A 273 11.32 10.89 -0.93
C ARG A 273 11.18 9.50 -0.31
N TYR A 274 12.32 8.86 0.00
CA TYR A 274 12.29 7.58 0.70
C TYR A 274 11.71 7.71 2.10
N ALA A 275 12.16 8.69 2.87
CA ALA A 275 11.65 8.98 4.20
C ALA A 275 10.13 9.25 4.19
N GLU A 276 9.65 10.00 3.22
CA GLU A 276 8.25 10.34 3.06
C GLU A 276 7.38 9.12 2.74
N GLN A 277 7.83 8.22 1.87
CA GLN A 277 7.12 6.96 1.59
C GLN A 277 6.93 6.13 2.86
N LEU A 278 7.99 5.96 3.65
CA LEU A 278 7.94 5.23 4.92
C LEU A 278 6.96 5.90 5.88
N HIS A 279 7.07 7.20 6.03
CA HIS A 279 6.25 8.00 6.94
C HIS A 279 4.75 7.94 6.58
N LEU A 280 4.39 8.22 5.32
CA LEU A 280 3.00 8.23 4.87
C LEU A 280 2.35 6.84 4.90
N THR A 281 3.11 5.79 4.58
CA THR A 281 2.65 4.40 4.71
C THR A 281 2.24 4.11 6.16
N MET A 282 3.07 4.47 7.12
CA MET A 282 2.83 4.16 8.53
C MET A 282 1.81 5.09 9.20
N LEU A 283 1.68 6.34 8.76
CA LEU A 283 0.61 7.24 9.23
C LEU A 283 -0.80 6.74 8.89
N ALA A 284 -0.93 5.90 7.88
CA ALA A 284 -2.18 5.22 7.56
C ALA A 284 -2.55 4.11 8.56
N LYS A 285 -1.74 3.88 9.60
CA LYS A 285 -1.90 2.83 10.63
C LYS A 285 -1.71 1.41 10.09
N ALA A 286 -0.80 1.24 9.13
CA ALA A 286 -0.39 -0.10 8.69
C ALA A 286 0.24 -0.88 9.85
N PRO A 287 -0.13 -2.15 10.10
CA PRO A 287 0.41 -2.93 11.22
C PRO A 287 1.88 -3.32 11.04
N GLU A 288 2.34 -3.41 9.80
CA GLU A 288 3.70 -3.82 9.46
C GLU A 288 4.15 -3.10 8.17
N ILE A 289 5.45 -2.90 8.01
CA ILE A 289 6.05 -2.39 6.78
C ILE A 289 7.12 -3.36 6.29
N ILE A 290 7.09 -3.70 4.99
CA ILE A 290 8.15 -4.47 4.34
C ILE A 290 9.06 -3.52 3.57
N LEU A 291 10.36 -3.63 3.81
CA LEU A 291 11.40 -2.96 3.06
C LEU A 291 11.92 -3.90 1.96
N PHE A 292 11.68 -3.55 0.72
CA PHE A 292 12.17 -4.28 -0.44
C PHE A 292 13.38 -3.53 -1.03
N ALA A 293 14.57 -4.10 -1.08
CA ALA A 293 14.87 -5.44 -0.69
C ALA A 293 16.18 -5.48 0.11
N TYR A 294 16.49 -6.64 0.69
CA TYR A 294 17.69 -6.91 1.50
C TYR A 294 18.97 -6.36 0.86
N ASN A 295 19.22 -6.63 -0.42
CA ASN A 295 20.41 -6.19 -1.13
C ASN A 295 20.50 -4.66 -1.24
N GLN A 296 19.37 -3.96 -1.26
CA GLN A 296 19.31 -2.47 -1.30
C GLN A 296 19.75 -1.86 0.04
N LEU A 297 19.56 -2.59 1.13
CA LEU A 297 19.94 -2.15 2.48
C LEU A 297 21.44 -2.35 2.75
N LEU A 298 22.16 -3.11 1.93
CA LEU A 298 23.57 -3.45 2.14
C LEU A 298 24.55 -2.34 1.79
N GLY A 299 24.17 -1.40 0.97
CA GLY A 299 25.09 -0.34 0.71
C GLY A 299 24.88 0.46 -0.55
N VAL A 300 24.39 1.63 -0.40
CA VAL A 300 24.58 2.71 -1.36
C VAL A 300 25.11 3.90 -0.55
N LYS A 301 26.34 4.31 -0.76
CA LYS A 301 26.82 5.59 -0.23
C LYS A 301 26.00 6.69 -0.88
N LEU A 302 25.37 7.52 -0.07
CA LEU A 302 24.65 8.69 -0.56
C LEU A 302 25.60 9.61 -1.32
N SER A 303 25.31 9.77 -2.59
CA SER A 303 25.85 10.92 -3.32
C SER A 303 25.18 12.20 -2.79
N PRO A 304 25.91 13.31 -2.63
CA PRO A 304 25.31 14.60 -2.29
C PRO A 304 24.17 15.03 -3.22
N ARG A 305 24.12 14.54 -4.45
CA ARG A 305 23.04 14.78 -5.41
C ARG A 305 21.68 14.21 -4.99
N PHE A 306 21.66 13.23 -4.06
CA PHE A 306 20.42 12.65 -3.51
C PHE A 306 19.89 13.45 -2.31
N ARG A 307 20.61 14.49 -1.89
CA ARG A 307 20.07 15.50 -1.01
C ARG A 307 19.24 16.47 -1.84
N THR A 308 17.98 16.58 -1.51
CA THR A 308 17.13 17.52 -2.24
C THR A 308 17.47 18.98 -1.91
N PRO A 309 17.09 19.92 -2.78
CA PRO A 309 17.24 21.35 -2.49
C PRO A 309 16.41 21.83 -1.30
N TRP A 310 15.49 21.02 -0.81
CA TRP A 310 14.63 21.32 0.34
C TRP A 310 15.28 21.07 1.70
N GLN A 311 16.45 20.46 1.73
CA GLN A 311 17.18 20.22 2.97
C GLN A 311 17.40 21.52 3.74
N GLY A 312 16.94 21.56 4.99
CA GLY A 312 17.01 22.76 5.84
C GLY A 312 15.92 23.80 5.58
N MET A 313 14.98 23.54 4.66
CA MET A 313 13.89 24.47 4.32
C MET A 313 12.53 24.06 4.92
N GLY A 314 12.52 23.64 6.18
CA GLY A 314 11.26 23.33 6.89
C GLY A 314 10.76 21.90 6.70
N THR A 315 11.60 20.98 6.22
CA THR A 315 11.30 19.54 6.29
C THR A 315 11.35 19.06 7.74
N SER A 316 10.48 18.08 8.07
CA SER A 316 10.49 17.42 9.37
C SER A 316 11.58 16.36 9.52
N PHE A 317 12.32 16.03 8.45
CA PHE A 317 13.36 15.01 8.47
C PHE A 317 14.73 15.64 8.80
N ASN A 318 15.46 14.96 9.69
CA ASN A 318 16.81 15.36 10.07
C ASN A 318 17.84 14.61 9.21
N TYR A 319 18.28 15.24 8.14
CA TYR A 319 19.26 14.65 7.21
C TYR A 319 20.63 14.41 7.85
N ASP A 320 21.05 15.25 8.79
CA ASP A 320 22.33 15.06 9.46
C ASP A 320 22.30 13.82 10.36
N GLU A 321 21.19 13.55 11.01
CA GLU A 321 20.97 12.33 11.78
C GLU A 321 20.97 11.08 10.88
N MET A 322 20.31 11.15 9.71
CA MET A 322 20.24 10.06 8.73
C MET A 322 21.59 9.69 8.13
N THR A 323 22.54 10.63 8.12
CA THR A 323 23.86 10.43 7.50
C THR A 323 25.00 10.39 8.51
N ALA A 324 24.74 10.64 9.79
CA ALA A 324 25.76 10.63 10.82
C ALA A 324 26.33 9.22 11.05
N PRO A 325 27.64 9.11 11.31
CA PRO A 325 28.25 7.85 11.72
C PRO A 325 27.57 7.28 12.97
N ILE A 326 27.34 5.98 12.99
CA ILE A 326 26.67 5.28 14.08
C ILE A 326 27.70 4.86 15.11
N ARG A 327 27.61 5.41 16.34
CA ARG A 327 28.46 5.01 17.46
C ARG A 327 28.04 3.64 17.99
N GLN A 328 28.99 2.72 18.05
CA GLN A 328 28.81 1.41 18.64
C GLN A 328 29.13 1.40 20.15
N LYS A 329 28.61 0.41 20.86
CA LYS A 329 28.86 0.23 22.31
C LYS A 329 30.33 0.06 22.66
N ASN A 330 31.15 -0.47 21.75
CA ASN A 330 32.60 -0.63 21.90
C ASN A 330 33.43 0.64 21.62
N GLY A 331 32.76 1.77 21.36
CA GLY A 331 33.40 3.07 21.08
C GLY A 331 33.81 3.28 19.62
N THR A 332 33.68 2.30 18.74
CA THR A 332 33.89 2.47 17.30
C THR A 332 32.72 3.16 16.63
N SER A 333 32.93 3.69 15.42
CA SER A 333 31.84 4.23 14.59
C SER A 333 31.83 3.50 13.26
N ILE A 334 30.64 3.30 12.72
CA ILE A 334 30.43 2.77 11.38
C ILE A 334 29.80 3.83 10.50
N GLU A 335 30.24 3.90 9.25
CA GLU A 335 29.59 4.72 8.24
C GLU A 335 28.27 4.07 7.85
N PRO A 336 27.18 4.84 7.85
CA PRO A 336 25.86 4.30 7.52
C PRO A 336 25.80 3.90 6.04
N THR A 337 25.09 2.80 5.77
CA THR A 337 24.51 2.57 4.45
C THR A 337 23.22 3.37 4.37
N THR A 338 22.99 4.02 3.26
CA THR A 338 21.97 5.03 3.17
C THR A 338 20.57 4.53 3.53
N MET A 339 20.10 3.48 2.86
CA MET A 339 18.70 3.08 2.97
C MET A 339 18.36 2.46 4.32
N ALA A 340 19.23 1.63 4.86
CA ALA A 340 19.02 1.05 6.19
C ALA A 340 18.97 2.13 7.28
N ARG A 341 19.90 3.10 7.25
CA ARG A 341 19.94 4.17 8.25
C ARG A 341 18.76 5.13 8.15
N ILE A 342 18.36 5.51 6.94
CA ILE A 342 17.18 6.35 6.74
C ILE A 342 15.92 5.64 7.28
N ALA A 343 15.76 4.37 6.95
CA ALA A 343 14.62 3.58 7.45
C ALA A 343 14.59 3.57 8.98
N ASP A 344 15.71 3.30 9.64
CA ASP A 344 15.79 3.28 11.10
C ASP A 344 15.36 4.63 11.73
N VAL A 345 15.97 5.73 11.27
CA VAL A 345 15.67 7.06 11.81
C VAL A 345 14.21 7.45 11.60
N VAL A 346 13.72 7.27 10.37
CA VAL A 346 12.34 7.65 10.01
C VAL A 346 11.31 6.78 10.73
N LEU A 347 11.52 5.47 10.76
CA LEU A 347 10.57 4.56 11.40
C LEU A 347 10.52 4.75 12.91
N LYS A 348 11.65 5.00 13.58
CA LYS A 348 11.67 5.36 15.00
C LYS A 348 10.96 6.68 15.31
N GLN A 349 11.09 7.67 14.43
CA GLN A 349 10.34 8.93 14.56
C GLN A 349 8.84 8.71 14.32
N THR A 350 8.51 7.93 13.29
CA THR A 350 7.13 7.62 12.92
C THR A 350 6.41 6.82 14.00
N ASP A 351 7.09 5.85 14.62
CA ASP A 351 6.54 5.04 15.71
C ASP A 351 6.05 5.92 16.87
N LYS A 352 6.87 6.90 17.28
CA LYS A 352 6.50 7.86 18.33
C LYS A 352 5.28 8.72 17.96
N LEU A 353 5.08 9.01 16.66
CA LEU A 353 3.94 9.77 16.18
C LEU A 353 2.69 8.90 16.11
N VAL A 354 2.80 7.73 15.48
CA VAL A 354 1.68 6.79 15.27
C VAL A 354 1.02 6.39 16.58
N GLY A 355 1.81 6.22 17.66
CA GLY A 355 1.30 5.93 19.00
C GLY A 355 0.44 7.04 19.62
N LYS A 356 0.60 8.29 19.15
CA LYS A 356 -0.16 9.46 19.63
C LYS A 356 -1.38 9.78 18.78
N LEU A 357 -1.48 9.22 17.59
CA LEU A 357 -2.57 9.49 16.66
C LEU A 357 -3.77 8.58 16.93
N GLY A 358 -4.97 9.13 16.75
CA GLY A 358 -6.22 8.36 16.68
C GLY A 358 -6.34 7.53 15.40
N ASN A 359 -7.52 6.99 15.17
CA ASN A 359 -7.82 6.31 13.91
C ASN A 359 -7.76 7.27 12.73
N PRO A 360 -7.36 6.80 11.54
CA PRO A 360 -7.40 7.59 10.33
C PRO A 360 -8.79 8.15 10.05
N ILE A 361 -8.85 9.45 9.73
CA ILE A 361 -10.08 10.15 9.35
C ILE A 361 -9.91 10.73 7.95
N GLY A 362 -11.01 11.10 7.30
CA GLY A 362 -10.96 11.77 6.01
C GLY A 362 -12.32 11.90 5.35
N ILE A 363 -12.37 12.75 4.33
CA ILE A 363 -13.53 12.87 3.46
C ILE A 363 -13.68 11.56 2.70
N LYS A 364 -14.88 10.98 2.74
CA LYS A 364 -15.14 9.72 2.08
C LYS A 364 -15.23 9.93 0.58
N SER A 365 -14.42 9.16 -0.17
CA SER A 365 -14.44 9.16 -1.63
C SER A 365 -14.73 7.75 -2.13
N TYR A 366 -15.66 7.64 -3.07
CA TYR A 366 -16.08 6.36 -3.61
C TYR A 366 -15.21 5.95 -4.80
N LYS A 367 -14.55 4.83 -4.68
CA LYS A 367 -13.78 4.18 -5.74
C LYS A 367 -14.24 2.71 -5.83
N PRO A 368 -15.05 2.32 -6.83
CA PRO A 368 -15.48 0.94 -7.04
C PRO A 368 -14.31 -0.03 -7.16
N PHE A 369 -14.56 -1.34 -6.99
CA PHE A 369 -13.52 -2.37 -7.01
C PHE A 369 -12.72 -2.41 -8.32
N HIS A 370 -13.41 -2.41 -9.45
CA HIS A 370 -12.82 -2.62 -10.77
C HIS A 370 -12.97 -1.36 -11.62
N VAL A 371 -12.11 -0.39 -11.39
CA VAL A 371 -12.10 0.86 -12.16
C VAL A 371 -10.83 0.93 -13.02
N ALA A 372 -10.98 1.47 -14.22
CA ALA A 372 -9.87 1.81 -15.09
C ALA A 372 -9.61 3.31 -15.03
N GLY A 373 -8.34 3.66 -14.99
CA GLY A 373 -7.89 5.05 -14.90
C GLY A 373 -8.02 5.64 -13.50
N ASP A 374 -7.10 6.53 -13.18
CA ASP A 374 -7.08 7.28 -11.93
C ASP A 374 -6.85 8.76 -12.25
N ASP A 375 -7.70 9.65 -11.74
CA ASP A 375 -7.49 11.09 -11.84
C ASP A 375 -6.58 11.63 -10.73
N PHE A 376 -6.19 10.79 -9.79
CA PHE A 376 -5.30 11.08 -8.65
C PHE A 376 -5.73 12.23 -7.75
N LEU A 377 -6.97 12.72 -7.89
CA LEU A 377 -7.43 13.89 -7.16
C LEU A 377 -7.36 13.69 -5.64
N GLN A 378 -7.71 12.50 -5.15
CA GLN A 378 -7.62 12.20 -3.72
C GLN A 378 -6.19 12.35 -3.19
N ASN A 379 -5.18 11.99 -3.99
CA ASN A 379 -3.77 12.15 -3.62
C ASN A 379 -3.38 13.63 -3.55
N TYR A 380 -3.79 14.43 -4.54
CA TYR A 380 -3.52 15.87 -4.54
C TYR A 380 -4.22 16.59 -3.38
N LEU A 381 -5.47 16.21 -3.06
CA LEU A 381 -6.18 16.77 -1.90
C LEU A 381 -5.47 16.43 -0.60
N GLY A 382 -4.99 15.19 -0.45
CA GLY A 382 -4.17 14.79 0.69
C GLY A 382 -2.87 15.59 0.81
N MET A 383 -2.17 15.84 -0.29
CA MET A 383 -0.93 16.63 -0.32
C MET A 383 -1.14 18.08 0.12
N ILE A 384 -2.31 18.66 -0.06
CA ILE A 384 -2.64 20.02 0.42
C ILE A 384 -3.31 20.02 1.81
N GLY A 385 -3.30 18.88 2.51
CA GLY A 385 -3.77 18.78 3.89
C GLY A 385 -5.26 18.43 4.05
N LEU A 386 -5.95 18.04 3.00
CA LEU A 386 -7.32 17.52 3.06
C LEU A 386 -7.29 16.00 3.16
N PRO A 387 -7.48 15.41 4.37
CA PRO A 387 -7.38 13.97 4.53
C PRO A 387 -8.51 13.26 3.80
N MET A 388 -8.16 12.18 3.11
CA MET A 388 -9.08 11.39 2.32
C MET A 388 -9.23 9.98 2.89
N ASP A 389 -10.41 9.38 2.71
CA ASP A 389 -10.66 7.97 3.04
C ASP A 389 -11.43 7.32 1.89
N ILE A 390 -10.70 6.59 1.06
CA ILE A 390 -11.22 6.00 -0.18
C ILE A 390 -11.94 4.70 0.14
N ARG A 391 -13.16 4.55 -0.36
CA ARG A 391 -14.06 3.42 -0.08
C ARG A 391 -14.41 2.63 -1.34
N PRO A 392 -14.34 1.30 -1.32
CA PRO A 392 -14.76 0.44 -2.43
C PRO A 392 -16.29 0.32 -2.57
N VAL A 393 -17.02 0.66 -1.51
CA VAL A 393 -18.48 0.67 -1.46
C VAL A 393 -18.95 2.11 -1.19
N PHE A 394 -20.05 2.52 -1.82
CA PHE A 394 -20.59 3.86 -1.63
C PHE A 394 -20.86 4.16 -0.14
N PRO A 395 -20.29 5.22 0.42
CA PRO A 395 -20.34 5.51 1.86
C PRO A 395 -21.67 6.17 2.27
N LYS A 396 -22.73 5.40 2.44
CA LYS A 396 -24.12 5.82 2.63
C LYS A 396 -24.40 6.66 3.89
N ASP A 397 -23.57 6.53 4.93
CA ASP A 397 -23.83 7.16 6.24
C ASP A 397 -22.99 8.44 6.47
N GLN A 398 -22.41 8.99 5.43
CA GLN A 398 -21.55 10.16 5.54
C GLN A 398 -22.27 11.44 5.15
N GLN A 399 -22.00 12.53 5.88
CA GLN A 399 -22.58 13.84 5.55
C GLN A 399 -22.15 14.33 4.17
N VAL A 400 -20.90 14.10 3.79
CA VAL A 400 -20.32 14.49 2.50
C VAL A 400 -19.62 13.31 1.85
N VAL A 401 -19.87 13.10 0.56
CA VAL A 401 -19.18 12.09 -0.27
C VAL A 401 -18.56 12.77 -1.48
N LEU A 402 -17.25 12.52 -1.71
CA LEU A 402 -16.56 12.96 -2.91
C LEU A 402 -16.62 11.87 -3.99
N LEU A 403 -17.07 12.25 -5.18
CA LEU A 403 -17.17 11.39 -6.35
C LEU A 403 -16.26 11.91 -7.47
N THR A 404 -15.23 11.15 -7.78
CA THR A 404 -14.30 11.41 -8.89
C THR A 404 -14.72 10.63 -10.14
N ALA A 405 -13.98 10.77 -11.23
CA ALA A 405 -14.23 10.05 -12.49
C ALA A 405 -14.35 8.52 -12.30
N GLN A 406 -13.64 7.96 -11.33
CA GLN A 406 -13.65 6.53 -11.02
C GLN A 406 -15.06 6.03 -10.64
N ALA A 407 -15.86 6.84 -9.98
CA ALA A 407 -17.22 6.48 -9.58
C ALA A 407 -18.17 6.25 -10.78
N ALA A 408 -17.85 6.79 -11.96
CA ALA A 408 -18.67 6.65 -13.16
C ALA A 408 -18.95 5.19 -13.57
N GLN A 409 -18.07 4.27 -13.18
CA GLN A 409 -18.15 2.85 -13.54
C GLN A 409 -19.08 2.04 -12.62
N ALA A 410 -19.56 2.64 -11.52
CA ALA A 410 -20.48 1.97 -10.61
C ALA A 410 -21.90 1.92 -11.19
N PRO A 411 -22.51 0.71 -11.33
CA PRO A 411 -23.85 0.57 -11.91
C PRO A 411 -24.93 1.34 -11.12
N GLU A 412 -24.85 1.33 -9.79
CA GLU A 412 -25.84 1.91 -8.89
C GLU A 412 -25.55 3.37 -8.51
N LEU A 413 -24.54 4.01 -9.11
CA LEU A 413 -24.08 5.34 -8.71
C LEU A 413 -25.23 6.36 -8.62
N MET A 414 -26.08 6.44 -9.65
CA MET A 414 -27.17 7.43 -9.67
C MET A 414 -28.23 7.17 -8.61
N THR A 415 -28.49 5.91 -8.32
CA THR A 415 -29.38 5.49 -7.23
C THR A 415 -28.82 5.92 -5.88
N ASP A 416 -27.53 5.71 -5.67
CA ASP A 416 -26.85 6.06 -4.41
C ASP A 416 -26.74 7.59 -4.25
N ILE A 417 -26.45 8.35 -5.32
CA ILE A 417 -26.45 9.82 -5.29
C ILE A 417 -27.85 10.35 -4.90
N ARG A 418 -28.92 9.84 -5.53
CA ARG A 418 -30.28 10.27 -5.21
C ARG A 418 -30.64 9.99 -3.74
N LYS A 419 -30.32 8.81 -3.24
CA LYS A 419 -30.55 8.46 -1.82
C LYS A 419 -29.77 9.35 -0.86
N GLN A 420 -28.51 9.67 -1.20
CA GLN A 420 -27.67 10.57 -0.41
C GLN A 420 -28.33 11.96 -0.30
N LEU A 421 -28.71 12.56 -1.45
CA LEU A 421 -29.36 13.87 -1.51
C LEU A 421 -30.73 13.87 -0.83
N GLN A 422 -31.55 12.85 -1.04
CA GLN A 422 -32.88 12.72 -0.38
C GLN A 422 -32.77 12.61 1.14
N SER A 423 -31.63 12.11 1.64
CA SER A 423 -31.35 12.05 3.08
C SER A 423 -30.86 13.39 3.66
N GLY A 424 -30.84 14.47 2.87
CA GLY A 424 -30.32 15.78 3.27
C GLY A 424 -28.81 15.82 3.44
N ARG A 425 -28.08 14.97 2.72
CA ARG A 425 -26.61 14.86 2.76
C ARG A 425 -26.00 15.33 1.45
N ASP A 426 -24.75 15.74 1.50
CA ASP A 426 -24.07 16.39 0.38
C ASP A 426 -23.33 15.38 -0.50
N VAL A 427 -23.25 15.71 -1.80
CA VAL A 427 -22.44 15.03 -2.78
C VAL A 427 -21.56 16.05 -3.49
N VAL A 428 -20.26 15.84 -3.45
CA VAL A 428 -19.26 16.62 -4.20
C VAL A 428 -18.86 15.82 -5.43
N ILE A 429 -19.09 16.38 -6.62
CA ILE A 429 -18.68 15.75 -7.87
C ILE A 429 -17.54 16.54 -8.53
N THR A 430 -16.62 15.83 -9.17
CA THR A 430 -15.54 16.46 -9.94
C THR A 430 -15.97 16.73 -11.37
N SER A 431 -15.25 17.64 -12.04
CA SER A 431 -15.41 17.83 -13.48
C SER A 431 -15.07 16.55 -14.28
N GLY A 432 -14.19 15.69 -13.74
CA GLY A 432 -13.90 14.39 -14.31
C GLY A 432 -15.12 13.46 -14.33
N LEU A 433 -15.86 13.38 -13.23
CA LEU A 433 -17.12 12.62 -13.17
C LEU A 433 -18.18 13.21 -14.11
N LEU A 434 -18.33 14.55 -14.09
CA LEU A 434 -19.28 15.22 -14.99
C LEU A 434 -18.98 14.92 -16.47
N LYS A 435 -17.70 14.90 -16.87
CA LYS A 435 -17.31 14.54 -18.24
C LYS A 435 -17.56 13.08 -18.56
N ALA A 436 -17.40 12.18 -17.59
CA ALA A 436 -17.59 10.75 -17.80
C ALA A 436 -19.06 10.35 -17.99
N ILE A 437 -19.98 11.02 -17.30
CA ILE A 437 -21.42 10.69 -17.32
C ILE A 437 -22.32 11.94 -17.36
N PRO A 438 -22.14 12.86 -18.33
CA PRO A 438 -22.82 14.15 -18.34
C PRO A 438 -24.34 14.02 -18.38
N GLU A 439 -24.87 13.09 -19.18
CA GLU A 439 -26.31 12.86 -19.34
C GLU A 439 -26.97 12.37 -18.05
N LYS A 440 -26.28 11.47 -17.32
CA LYS A 440 -26.80 10.97 -16.04
C LYS A 440 -26.79 12.06 -14.95
N ILE A 441 -25.75 12.89 -14.92
CA ILE A 441 -25.69 14.03 -13.97
C ILE A 441 -26.77 15.07 -14.29
N ALA A 442 -27.08 15.29 -15.57
CA ALA A 442 -28.13 16.21 -16.00
C ALA A 442 -29.56 15.82 -15.50
N GLU A 443 -29.78 14.57 -15.11
CA GLU A 443 -31.03 14.14 -14.44
C GLU A 443 -31.19 14.71 -13.02
N ILE A 444 -30.11 15.21 -12.42
CA ILE A 444 -30.11 15.77 -11.06
C ILE A 444 -29.83 17.27 -11.09
N VAL A 445 -28.88 17.72 -11.88
CA VAL A 445 -28.41 19.09 -11.96
C VAL A 445 -27.90 19.40 -13.36
N GLU A 446 -28.29 20.58 -13.89
CA GLU A 446 -27.83 20.99 -15.20
C GLU A 446 -26.45 21.64 -15.13
N LEU A 447 -25.42 20.83 -15.43
CA LEU A 447 -24.03 21.23 -15.48
C LEU A 447 -23.44 20.90 -16.86
N ARG A 448 -22.62 21.81 -17.38
CA ARG A 448 -21.92 21.60 -18.65
C ARG A 448 -20.43 21.88 -18.50
N CYS A 449 -19.60 20.92 -18.86
CA CYS A 449 -18.19 21.19 -19.11
C CYS A 449 -18.03 22.05 -20.35
N THR A 450 -17.21 23.09 -20.28
CA THR A 450 -16.88 23.95 -21.41
C THR A 450 -15.43 23.68 -21.85
N ASP A 451 -15.10 24.12 -23.08
CA ASP A 451 -13.70 24.14 -23.55
C ASP A 451 -12.97 25.40 -23.06
N LEU A 452 -13.64 26.26 -22.33
CA LEU A 452 -13.06 27.47 -21.77
C LEU A 452 -12.13 27.14 -20.61
N LYS A 453 -11.05 27.89 -20.52
CA LYS A 453 -10.07 27.80 -19.43
C LYS A 453 -9.77 29.20 -18.92
N ALA A 454 -9.57 29.34 -17.62
CA ALA A 454 -9.13 30.58 -17.01
C ALA A 454 -7.68 30.44 -16.54
N LEU A 455 -6.89 31.49 -16.72
CA LEU A 455 -5.61 31.66 -16.06
C LEU A 455 -5.87 32.29 -14.69
N VAL A 456 -5.47 31.59 -13.65
CA VAL A 456 -5.72 32.02 -12.26
C VAL A 456 -4.44 31.94 -11.47
N ASN A 457 -4.07 33.03 -10.82
CA ASN A 457 -2.96 33.08 -9.87
C ASN A 457 -3.35 33.67 -8.52
N ASP A 458 -4.52 34.29 -8.43
CA ASP A 458 -5.04 34.86 -7.20
C ASP A 458 -6.35 34.15 -6.78
N PHE A 459 -6.30 33.49 -5.65
CA PHE A 459 -7.42 32.78 -5.04
C PHE A 459 -8.09 33.59 -3.92
N GLY A 460 -7.89 34.92 -3.93
CA GLY A 460 -8.45 35.84 -2.95
C GLY A 460 -7.94 35.54 -1.54
N ARG A 461 -8.87 35.33 -0.59
CA ARG A 461 -8.50 35.05 0.82
C ARG A 461 -7.66 33.77 1.02
N TYR A 462 -7.59 32.90 0.03
CA TYR A 462 -6.81 31.65 0.10
C TYR A 462 -5.36 31.81 -0.40
N GLY A 463 -4.98 33.00 -0.84
CA GLY A 463 -3.62 33.30 -1.25
C GLY A 463 -3.40 33.33 -2.75
N GLN A 464 -2.15 33.46 -3.15
CA GLN A 464 -1.73 33.54 -4.54
C GLN A 464 -0.82 32.36 -4.90
N ALA A 465 -0.99 31.81 -6.12
CA ALA A 465 -0.04 30.88 -6.69
C ALA A 465 1.20 31.62 -7.20
N GLY A 466 2.38 31.01 -7.12
CA GLY A 466 3.62 31.55 -7.62
C GLY A 466 3.69 31.64 -9.16
N ARG A 467 2.69 31.11 -9.85
CA ARG A 467 2.51 31.15 -11.32
C ARG A 467 1.03 31.06 -11.68
N ASP A 468 0.71 31.44 -12.92
CA ASP A 468 -0.64 31.24 -13.44
C ASP A 468 -0.98 29.76 -13.58
N LEU A 469 -2.18 29.37 -13.13
CA LEU A 469 -2.73 28.04 -13.28
C LEU A 469 -3.84 28.07 -14.31
N LEU A 470 -3.86 27.09 -15.21
CA LEU A 470 -4.87 26.93 -16.25
C LEU A 470 -6.03 26.08 -15.71
N ILE A 471 -7.12 26.72 -15.37
CA ILE A 471 -8.28 26.08 -14.72
C ILE A 471 -9.43 25.89 -15.72
N PRO A 472 -9.91 24.65 -15.94
CA PRO A 472 -11.10 24.38 -16.75
C PRO A 472 -12.35 25.05 -16.15
N GLN A 473 -13.22 25.56 -17.02
CA GLN A 473 -14.47 26.20 -16.61
C GLN A 473 -15.66 25.24 -16.76
N VAL A 474 -16.49 25.18 -15.73
CA VAL A 474 -17.78 24.49 -15.75
C VAL A 474 -18.88 25.53 -15.73
N GLN A 475 -19.81 25.42 -16.65
CA GLN A 475 -21.00 26.24 -16.71
C GLN A 475 -22.17 25.51 -16.05
N TYR A 476 -22.92 26.20 -15.24
CA TYR A 476 -24.16 25.69 -14.67
C TYR A 476 -25.35 26.60 -15.06
N TYR A 477 -26.50 26.00 -15.15
CA TYR A 477 -27.72 26.71 -15.47
C TYR A 477 -28.61 26.69 -14.24
N THR A 478 -28.95 27.86 -13.73
CA THR A 478 -30.05 28.03 -12.78
C THR A 478 -31.30 28.30 -13.61
N GLY A 479 -32.20 27.37 -13.68
CA GLY A 479 -33.55 27.64 -14.13
C GLY A 479 -34.10 28.81 -13.33
N SER A 480 -34.79 29.74 -13.98
CA SER A 480 -35.29 31.02 -13.43
C SER A 480 -35.67 30.91 -11.96
N SER A 481 -34.97 31.67 -11.11
CA SER A 481 -35.33 32.08 -9.75
C SER A 481 -35.63 31.02 -8.67
N GLN A 482 -35.42 29.76 -8.90
CA GLN A 482 -35.48 28.73 -7.86
C GLN A 482 -34.23 27.88 -7.85
N CYS A 483 -33.58 27.71 -6.69
CA CYS A 483 -32.46 26.83 -6.48
C CYS A 483 -32.87 25.38 -6.78
N GLY A 484 -32.41 24.83 -7.89
CA GLY A 484 -32.48 23.43 -8.28
C GLY A 484 -33.86 22.75 -8.34
N PRO A 485 -33.95 21.59 -8.98
CA PRO A 485 -35.18 20.80 -8.95
C PRO A 485 -35.47 20.33 -7.52
N SER A 486 -36.67 20.64 -7.01
CA SER A 486 -37.12 20.10 -5.74
C SER A 486 -37.51 18.64 -5.92
N VAL A 487 -36.90 17.76 -5.13
CA VAL A 487 -37.42 16.41 -4.94
C VAL A 487 -38.21 16.46 -3.63
N ASP A 488 -39.50 16.21 -3.71
CA ASP A 488 -40.43 16.23 -2.56
C ASP A 488 -40.42 17.52 -1.74
N GLY A 489 -40.36 18.68 -2.42
CA GLY A 489 -40.50 20.00 -1.77
C GLY A 489 -39.28 20.45 -0.95
N ARG A 490 -38.14 19.79 -1.07
CA ARG A 490 -36.89 20.23 -0.46
C ARG A 490 -35.91 20.71 -1.53
N SER A 491 -35.25 21.82 -1.27
CA SER A 491 -34.18 22.34 -2.12
C SER A 491 -33.00 21.39 -2.10
N ILE A 492 -32.54 20.98 -3.27
CA ILE A 492 -31.27 20.22 -3.39
C ILE A 492 -30.15 21.24 -3.40
N GLY A 493 -29.37 21.29 -2.31
CA GLY A 493 -28.14 22.05 -2.26
C GLY A 493 -27.06 21.34 -3.09
N VAL A 494 -26.57 21.98 -4.15
CA VAL A 494 -25.42 21.49 -4.91
C VAL A 494 -24.20 22.32 -4.50
N SER A 495 -23.31 21.74 -3.71
CA SER A 495 -22.04 22.39 -3.36
C SER A 495 -21.00 22.07 -4.44
N TYR A 496 -20.40 23.11 -5.00
CA TYR A 496 -19.36 22.97 -6.01
C TYR A 496 -17.98 23.16 -5.38
N PHE A 497 -17.09 22.22 -5.63
CA PHE A 497 -15.68 22.52 -5.67
C PHE A 497 -15.36 22.94 -7.10
N VAL A 498 -15.59 24.20 -7.44
CA VAL A 498 -15.15 24.75 -8.71
C VAL A 498 -13.74 25.26 -8.49
N GLU A 499 -12.79 24.68 -9.20
CA GLU A 499 -11.46 25.26 -9.38
C GLU A 499 -11.57 26.60 -10.14
N SER A 500 -12.29 27.59 -9.63
CA SER A 500 -12.24 28.93 -10.20
C SER A 500 -12.60 29.99 -9.17
N SER A 501 -11.68 30.92 -9.01
CA SER A 501 -11.84 32.14 -8.22
C SER A 501 -12.79 33.17 -8.87
N LEU A 502 -13.42 32.88 -10.00
CA LEU A 502 -14.24 33.81 -10.76
C LEU A 502 -15.67 33.95 -10.25
N CYS A 503 -16.11 33.21 -9.26
CA CYS A 503 -17.41 33.40 -8.62
C CYS A 503 -17.41 34.57 -7.60
N ARG A 504 -16.88 35.75 -7.97
CA ARG A 504 -16.97 36.93 -7.10
C ARG A 504 -18.35 37.61 -7.10
N ARG A 505 -19.33 37.15 -7.87
CA ARG A 505 -20.62 37.86 -7.98
C ARG A 505 -21.90 37.02 -7.93
N GLN A 506 -21.82 35.73 -7.66
CA GLN A 506 -23.06 34.98 -7.39
C GLN A 506 -22.86 34.18 -6.12
N SER A 507 -23.33 34.76 -5.03
CA SER A 507 -23.62 34.02 -3.81
C SER A 507 -24.50 32.85 -4.19
N ILE A 508 -23.95 31.65 -4.14
CA ILE A 508 -24.77 30.44 -4.06
C ILE A 508 -25.46 30.59 -2.71
N CYS A 509 -26.72 30.90 -2.70
CA CYS A 509 -27.53 30.88 -1.49
C CYS A 509 -27.53 29.44 -0.98
N ILE A 510 -26.69 29.17 -0.01
CA ILE A 510 -26.92 28.05 0.91
C ILE A 510 -28.03 28.57 1.82
N ASP A 511 -29.26 28.25 1.50
CA ASP A 511 -30.36 28.51 2.42
C ASP A 511 -30.25 27.49 3.57
N HIS A 512 -29.67 27.96 4.67
CA HIS A 512 -29.73 27.29 5.95
C HIS A 512 -31.04 27.58 6.65
N SER A 513 -32.14 27.25 6.04
CA SER A 513 -33.40 27.26 6.76
C SER A 513 -33.68 25.87 7.34
N ARG A 514 -33.13 25.69 8.56
CA ARG A 514 -33.51 24.77 9.66
C ARG A 514 -33.57 23.27 9.37
#